data_aa9cf1c385c45a69c71fb024a25caba4
#
_entry.id   aa9cf1c385c45a69c71fb024a25caba4
#
_cell.length_a   1.000
_cell.length_b   1.000
_cell.length_c   1.000
_cell.angle_alpha   90.00
_cell.angle_beta   90.00
_cell.angle_gamma   90.00
#
_symmetry.space_group_name_H-M   'P 1'
#
loop_
_entity.id
_entity.type
_entity.pdbx_description
1 polymer ?
#
loop_
_entity_poly.entity_id
_entity_poly.type
_entity_poly.pdbx_seq_one_letter_code
_entity_poly.pdbx_strand_id
1 'polypeptide(L)'
;MRFDAQINRNLAVQSNLANAIAFSQTQDGFLVKAQSALDRMSELSVLPQDITKTNTDRSNYSVEFVQLLSYAIDIGTKSFNGVPLFEDYHSIPAGYDGVNYNGDSVGKEITVDSDGNKIELNSINYNGHNAAGGSGKWLSQHFGINKAFHGAGYAGGAAFGYYGLDITNTTSAASALSNVQTAIQSLANLRANVGSNLQRLKFSSEQVSILNENLSTANSRIKDVDVAEETTEFARYNILVQSGTAMLSQANLLPSMALQLLG
;
A
#
# COMPACT_ATOMS: atom_id res chain seq x y z
N MET A 1 -17.27 -24.48 -10.75
CA MET A 1 -15.89 -24.71 -10.27
C MET A 1 -14.86 -23.68 -10.79
N ARG A 2 -14.73 -23.42 -12.10
CA ARG A 2 -13.73 -22.42 -12.59
C ARG A 2 -14.08 -21.01 -12.14
N PHE A 3 -15.33 -20.56 -12.26
CA PHE A 3 -15.77 -19.24 -11.83
C PHE A 3 -15.66 -19.06 -10.30
N ASP A 4 -16.03 -20.05 -9.51
CA ASP A 4 -15.89 -19.98 -8.05
C ASP A 4 -14.44 -19.80 -7.63
N ALA A 5 -13.52 -20.54 -8.26
CA ALA A 5 -12.09 -20.40 -7.98
C ALA A 5 -11.56 -19.01 -8.39
N GLN A 6 -12.07 -18.44 -9.49
CA GLN A 6 -11.70 -17.09 -9.94
C GLN A 6 -12.28 -16.01 -9.02
N ILE A 7 -13.54 -16.14 -8.61
CA ILE A 7 -14.18 -15.26 -7.62
C ILE A 7 -13.38 -15.24 -6.31
N ASN A 8 -13.01 -16.42 -5.80
CA ASN A 8 -12.22 -16.52 -4.57
C ASN A 8 -10.84 -15.87 -4.70
N ARG A 9 -10.16 -16.04 -5.85
CA ARG A 9 -8.89 -15.34 -6.11
C ARG A 9 -9.09 -13.82 -6.18
N ASN A 10 -10.15 -13.35 -6.83
CA ASN A 10 -10.47 -11.92 -6.90
C ASN A 10 -10.77 -11.31 -5.52
N LEU A 11 -11.44 -12.05 -4.62
CA LEU A 11 -11.66 -11.62 -3.24
C LEU A 11 -10.33 -11.47 -2.47
N ALA A 12 -9.39 -12.41 -2.68
CA ALA A 12 -8.05 -12.30 -2.08
C ALA A 12 -7.28 -11.09 -2.64
N VAL A 13 -7.35 -10.86 -3.96
CA VAL A 13 -6.77 -9.66 -4.59
C VAL A 13 -7.39 -8.38 -4.04
N GLN A 14 -8.70 -8.35 -3.85
CA GLN A 14 -9.41 -7.19 -3.28
C GLN A 14 -8.94 -6.89 -1.84
N SER A 15 -8.70 -7.92 -1.03
CA SER A 15 -8.11 -7.78 0.30
C SER A 15 -6.68 -7.23 0.23
N ASN A 16 -5.85 -7.71 -0.70
CA ASN A 16 -4.50 -7.20 -0.91
C ASN A 16 -4.49 -5.73 -1.34
N LEU A 17 -5.40 -5.34 -2.25
CA LEU A 17 -5.56 -3.96 -2.67
C LEU A 17 -6.01 -3.04 -1.53
N ALA A 18 -6.94 -3.51 -0.68
CA ALA A 18 -7.36 -2.76 0.50
C ALA A 18 -6.20 -2.52 1.48
N ASN A 19 -5.37 -3.53 1.73
CA ASN A 19 -4.16 -3.41 2.55
C ASN A 19 -3.14 -2.43 1.93
N ALA A 20 -2.95 -2.48 0.62
CA ALA A 20 -2.06 -1.57 -0.11
C ALA A 20 -2.54 -0.12 -0.07
N ILE A 21 -3.85 0.10 -0.18
CA ILE A 21 -4.47 1.42 -0.02
C ILE A 21 -4.23 1.94 1.39
N ALA A 22 -4.47 1.13 2.43
CA ALA A 22 -4.23 1.52 3.82
C ALA A 22 -2.75 1.84 4.08
N PHE A 23 -1.84 1.04 3.52
CA PHE A 23 -0.39 1.29 3.56
C PHE A 23 -0.05 2.66 2.95
N SER A 24 -0.52 2.95 1.74
CA SER A 24 -0.23 4.22 1.04
C SER A 24 -0.89 5.42 1.72
N GLN A 25 -2.08 5.26 2.30
CA GLN A 25 -2.73 6.30 3.11
C GLN A 25 -1.92 6.60 4.38
N THR A 26 -1.37 5.58 5.01
CA THR A 26 -0.50 5.75 6.18
C THR A 26 0.79 6.48 5.79
N GLN A 27 1.39 6.15 4.64
CA GLN A 27 2.53 6.89 4.10
C GLN A 27 2.20 8.38 3.93
N ASP A 28 1.09 8.73 3.25
CA ASP A 28 0.70 10.14 3.07
C ASP A 28 0.47 10.83 4.42
N GLY A 29 -0.17 10.16 5.36
CA GLY A 29 -0.39 10.69 6.71
C GLY A 29 0.91 11.09 7.42
N PHE A 30 1.97 10.29 7.32
CA PHE A 30 3.29 10.63 7.86
C PHE A 30 3.96 11.75 7.06
N LEU A 31 3.82 11.78 5.74
CA LEU A 31 4.35 12.86 4.91
C LEU A 31 3.67 14.21 5.22
N VAL A 32 2.36 14.22 5.54
CA VAL A 32 1.66 15.42 6.03
C VAL A 32 2.26 15.92 7.34
N LYS A 33 2.60 15.02 8.26
CA LYS A 33 3.28 15.40 9.52
C LYS A 33 4.69 15.95 9.28
N ALA A 34 5.43 15.35 8.34
CA ALA A 34 6.72 15.89 7.90
C ALA A 34 6.58 17.29 7.31
N GLN A 35 5.55 17.53 6.49
CA GLN A 35 5.24 18.85 5.94
C GLN A 35 5.07 19.89 7.05
N SER A 36 4.25 19.58 8.05
CA SER A 36 4.02 20.51 9.18
C SER A 36 5.30 20.83 9.95
N ALA A 37 6.20 19.85 10.12
CA ALA A 37 7.49 20.07 10.76
C ALA A 37 8.39 20.97 9.91
N LEU A 38 8.45 20.73 8.59
CA LEU A 38 9.24 21.55 7.66
C LEU A 38 8.71 22.99 7.56
N ASP A 39 7.40 23.18 7.56
CA ASP A 39 6.78 24.52 7.56
C ASP A 39 7.21 25.29 8.81
N ARG A 40 7.18 24.67 9.98
CA ARG A 40 7.66 25.29 11.21
C ARG A 40 9.17 25.55 11.19
N MET A 41 9.96 24.63 10.65
CA MET A 41 11.40 24.84 10.46
C MET A 41 11.69 26.00 9.51
N SER A 42 10.85 26.21 8.48
CA SER A 42 10.95 27.38 7.60
C SER A 42 10.76 28.70 8.37
N GLU A 43 9.74 28.79 9.23
CA GLU A 43 9.53 29.95 10.11
C GLU A 43 10.73 30.17 11.03
N LEU A 44 11.21 29.12 11.68
CA LEU A 44 12.38 29.18 12.57
C LEU A 44 13.67 29.56 11.85
N SER A 45 13.75 29.36 10.53
CA SER A 45 14.92 29.80 9.73
C SER A 45 14.86 31.27 9.37
N VAL A 46 13.71 31.91 9.41
CA VAL A 46 13.55 33.35 9.15
C VAL A 46 13.85 34.19 10.39
N LEU A 47 13.36 33.76 11.57
CA LEU A 47 13.48 34.51 12.82
C LEU A 47 14.92 34.90 13.21
N PRO A 48 15.95 34.05 13.07
CA PRO A 48 17.33 34.38 13.39
C PRO A 48 17.99 35.40 12.44
N GLN A 49 17.37 35.68 11.29
CA GLN A 49 17.88 36.63 10.30
C GLN A 49 17.63 38.09 10.73
N ASP A 50 16.74 38.31 11.71
CA ASP A 50 16.48 39.61 12.25
C ASP A 50 17.71 40.10 13.06
N ILE A 51 18.22 41.30 12.73
CA ILE A 51 19.38 41.90 13.37
C ILE A 51 19.10 42.34 14.83
N THR A 52 17.84 42.48 15.20
CA THR A 52 17.43 42.84 16.57
C THR A 52 17.47 41.66 17.54
N LYS A 53 17.62 40.44 17.04
CA LYS A 53 17.68 39.23 17.86
C LYS A 53 19.06 39.03 18.47
N THR A 54 19.06 38.66 19.74
CA THR A 54 20.29 38.31 20.45
C THR A 54 20.79 36.92 20.09
N ASN A 55 22.05 36.61 20.38
CA ASN A 55 22.57 35.26 20.18
C ASN A 55 21.84 34.21 21.03
N THR A 56 21.35 34.62 22.22
CA THR A 56 20.53 33.76 23.07
C THR A 56 19.19 33.40 22.41
N ASP A 57 18.51 34.36 21.79
CA ASP A 57 17.26 34.12 21.07
C ASP A 57 17.51 33.16 19.92
N ARG A 58 18.56 33.36 19.13
CA ARG A 58 18.95 32.47 18.02
C ARG A 58 19.27 31.08 18.51
N SER A 59 19.95 30.93 19.65
CA SER A 59 20.20 29.62 20.26
C SER A 59 18.91 28.91 20.65
N ASN A 60 17.93 29.64 21.22
CA ASN A 60 16.62 29.06 21.56
C ASN A 60 15.86 28.55 20.29
N TYR A 61 15.85 29.35 19.24
CA TYR A 61 15.26 28.90 17.96
C TYR A 61 15.98 27.68 17.39
N SER A 62 17.30 27.59 17.52
CA SER A 62 18.11 26.46 17.09
C SER A 62 17.72 25.16 17.80
N VAL A 63 17.42 25.22 19.11
CA VAL A 63 16.96 24.04 19.86
C VAL A 63 15.68 23.48 19.30
N GLU A 64 14.64 24.33 19.06
CA GLU A 64 13.39 23.90 18.48
C GLU A 64 13.60 23.35 17.05
N PHE A 65 14.41 24.02 16.24
CA PHE A 65 14.72 23.61 14.87
C PHE A 65 15.35 22.22 14.81
N VAL A 66 16.33 21.93 15.67
CA VAL A 66 16.99 20.61 15.75
C VAL A 66 16.02 19.52 16.20
N GLN A 67 15.11 19.82 17.12
CA GLN A 67 14.08 18.85 17.53
C GLN A 67 13.10 18.52 16.41
N LEU A 68 12.64 19.52 15.64
CA LEU A 68 11.79 19.31 14.48
C LEU A 68 12.51 18.54 13.37
N LEU A 69 13.80 18.82 13.17
CA LEU A 69 14.64 18.09 12.26
C LEU A 69 14.75 16.61 12.65
N SER A 70 15.02 16.34 13.94
CA SER A 70 15.06 14.98 14.47
C SER A 70 13.73 14.27 14.29
N TYR A 71 12.61 14.96 14.53
CA TYR A 71 11.27 14.42 14.30
C TYR A 71 11.03 14.09 12.82
N ALA A 72 11.41 15.00 11.90
CA ALA A 72 11.28 14.75 10.46
C ALA A 72 12.10 13.52 10.03
N ILE A 73 13.32 13.35 10.54
CA ILE A 73 14.14 12.16 10.27
C ILE A 73 13.49 10.88 10.81
N ASP A 74 12.92 10.94 12.02
CA ASP A 74 12.31 9.80 12.68
C ASP A 74 11.06 9.28 11.94
N ILE A 75 10.37 10.13 11.18
CA ILE A 75 9.29 9.72 10.29
C ILE A 75 9.76 8.67 9.29
N GLY A 76 10.97 8.80 8.76
CA GLY A 76 11.53 7.84 7.80
C GLY A 76 11.73 6.42 8.35
N THR A 77 11.71 6.25 9.67
CA THR A 77 11.87 4.94 10.32
C THR A 77 10.55 4.21 10.60
N LYS A 78 9.42 4.84 10.28
CA LYS A 78 8.10 4.29 10.61
C LYS A 78 7.74 3.10 9.73
N SER A 79 7.00 2.17 10.31
CA SER A 79 6.55 0.95 9.64
C SER A 79 5.04 0.76 9.78
N PHE A 80 4.46 0.02 8.85
CA PHE A 80 3.07 -0.44 8.88
C PHE A 80 3.07 -1.96 8.92
N ASN A 81 2.53 -2.55 9.95
CA ASN A 81 2.49 -4.00 10.15
C ASN A 81 3.88 -4.68 9.97
N GLY A 82 4.93 -4.05 10.51
CA GLY A 82 6.30 -4.55 10.41
C GLY A 82 7.00 -4.30 9.05
N VAL A 83 6.29 -3.76 8.07
CA VAL A 83 6.86 -3.38 6.76
C VAL A 83 7.23 -1.89 6.80
N PRO A 84 8.49 -1.49 6.51
CA PRO A 84 8.86 -0.10 6.46
C PRO A 84 8.00 0.69 5.48
N LEU A 85 7.49 1.85 5.93
CA LEU A 85 6.71 2.74 5.07
C LEU A 85 7.58 3.42 4.02
N PHE A 86 8.82 3.71 4.39
CA PHE A 86 9.79 4.39 3.56
C PHE A 86 10.99 3.48 3.39
N GLU A 87 11.60 3.50 2.23
CA GLU A 87 12.80 2.70 2.00
C GLU A 87 14.01 3.37 2.67
N ASP A 88 14.72 2.57 3.45
CA ASP A 88 16.04 2.90 3.94
C ASP A 88 17.03 2.00 3.19
N TYR A 89 18.07 2.60 2.61
CA TYR A 89 19.15 1.90 1.90
C TYR A 89 19.88 0.84 2.76
N HIS A 90 19.59 0.80 4.07
CA HIS A 90 20.28 -0.08 5.01
C HIS A 90 19.81 -1.54 4.99
N SER A 91 18.80 -1.88 4.22
CA SER A 91 18.24 -3.25 4.13
C SER A 91 18.81 -4.09 2.99
N ILE A 92 20.00 -3.77 2.48
CA ILE A 92 20.69 -4.66 1.56
C ILE A 92 21.31 -5.79 2.39
N PRO A 93 20.92 -7.05 2.17
CA PRO A 93 21.59 -8.19 2.80
C PRO A 93 23.10 -8.16 2.52
N ALA A 94 23.92 -8.33 3.56
CA ALA A 94 25.34 -8.47 3.42
C ALA A 94 25.64 -9.67 2.48
N GLY A 95 26.13 -9.40 1.26
CA GLY A 95 26.43 -10.42 0.25
C GLY A 95 26.15 -9.96 -1.19
N TYR A 96 25.55 -8.81 -1.39
CA TYR A 96 25.45 -8.20 -2.72
C TYR A 96 26.72 -7.38 -2.99
N ASP A 97 27.62 -7.94 -3.77
CA ASP A 97 28.80 -7.27 -4.30
C ASP A 97 28.34 -6.24 -5.35
N GLY A 98 28.32 -5.01 -4.96
CA GLY A 98 28.52 -3.77 -5.70
C GLY A 98 28.11 -3.64 -7.17
N VAL A 99 27.29 -4.51 -7.73
CA VAL A 99 26.92 -4.49 -9.14
C VAL A 99 25.57 -3.81 -9.31
N ASN A 100 25.65 -2.56 -9.81
CA ASN A 100 24.55 -1.82 -10.44
C ASN A 100 23.21 -1.72 -9.70
N TYR A 101 23.18 -1.01 -8.59
CA TYR A 101 21.96 -0.31 -8.22
C TYR A 101 21.85 0.97 -9.09
N ASN A 102 21.40 0.78 -10.31
CA ASN A 102 20.86 1.85 -11.14
C ASN A 102 19.52 2.29 -10.52
N GLY A 103 19.53 2.96 -9.37
CA GLY A 103 18.36 3.69 -8.90
C GLY A 103 17.02 2.95 -8.81
N ASP A 104 17.00 1.66 -9.09
CA ASP A 104 15.82 0.81 -8.98
C ASP A 104 15.62 0.45 -7.50
N SER A 105 14.98 1.36 -6.82
CA SER A 105 14.25 1.02 -5.62
C SER A 105 13.31 -0.11 -6.03
N VAL A 106 13.51 -1.31 -5.50
CA VAL A 106 12.60 -2.42 -5.76
C VAL A 106 11.24 -2.00 -5.21
N GLY A 107 10.39 -1.49 -6.08
CA GLY A 107 9.07 -1.05 -5.73
C GLY A 107 8.30 -2.22 -5.11
N LYS A 108 7.49 -1.94 -4.12
CA LYS A 108 6.65 -2.97 -3.51
C LYS A 108 5.61 -3.41 -4.53
N GLU A 109 5.73 -4.66 -4.99
CA GLU A 109 4.80 -5.24 -5.95
C GLU A 109 3.51 -5.72 -5.26
N ILE A 110 2.38 -5.36 -5.85
CA ILE A 110 1.05 -5.78 -5.36
C ILE A 110 0.32 -6.48 -6.49
N THR A 111 -0.16 -7.68 -6.22
CA THR A 111 -1.00 -8.43 -7.16
C THR A 111 -2.35 -7.73 -7.31
N VAL A 112 -2.74 -7.43 -8.54
CA VAL A 112 -3.93 -6.63 -8.88
C VAL A 112 -5.02 -7.40 -9.60
N ASP A 113 -4.77 -8.64 -10.01
CA ASP A 113 -5.78 -9.49 -10.64
C ASP A 113 -5.63 -10.97 -10.27
N SER A 114 -6.61 -11.77 -10.69
CA SER A 114 -6.63 -13.23 -10.46
C SER A 114 -5.58 -14.01 -11.26
N ASP A 115 -4.93 -13.38 -12.23
CA ASP A 115 -3.96 -13.99 -13.12
C ASP A 115 -2.51 -13.75 -12.65
N GLY A 116 -2.36 -12.98 -11.55
CA GLY A 116 -1.08 -12.72 -10.91
C GLY A 116 -0.35 -11.50 -11.45
N ASN A 117 -1.01 -10.65 -12.26
CA ASN A 117 -0.42 -9.39 -12.67
C ASN A 117 -0.19 -8.48 -11.47
N LYS A 118 0.90 -7.72 -11.49
CA LYS A 118 1.34 -6.90 -10.38
C LYS A 118 1.41 -5.43 -10.78
N ILE A 119 1.11 -4.57 -9.83
CA ILE A 119 1.45 -3.14 -9.88
C ILE A 119 2.61 -2.92 -8.94
N GLU A 120 3.63 -2.27 -9.45
CA GLU A 120 4.73 -1.75 -8.67
C GLU A 120 4.31 -0.41 -8.07
N LEU A 121 4.41 -0.30 -6.74
CA LEU A 121 4.31 0.99 -6.05
C LEU A 121 5.65 1.68 -6.14
N ASN A 122 5.65 2.93 -6.63
CA ASN A 122 6.86 3.75 -6.62
C ASN A 122 7.44 3.78 -5.22
N SER A 123 8.67 3.35 -5.07
CA SER A 123 9.34 3.40 -3.79
C SER A 123 9.57 4.83 -3.36
N ILE A 124 9.36 5.10 -2.07
CA ILE A 124 9.55 6.42 -1.50
C ILE A 124 10.83 6.39 -0.69
N ASN A 125 11.88 6.90 -1.31
CA ASN A 125 13.16 7.05 -0.66
C ASN A 125 13.17 8.34 0.17
N TYR A 126 12.82 8.23 1.44
CA TYR A 126 12.73 9.37 2.35
C TYR A 126 14.08 9.75 2.98
N ASN A 127 14.90 8.77 3.33
CA ASN A 127 16.19 8.99 4.00
C ASN A 127 17.42 8.88 3.07
N GLY A 128 17.24 8.74 1.79
CA GLY A 128 18.19 8.53 0.71
C GLY A 128 19.67 8.50 1.06
N HIS A 129 20.28 7.32 1.07
CA HIS A 129 21.72 7.13 0.94
C HIS A 129 22.04 6.79 -0.52
N ASN A 130 23.01 7.46 -1.12
CA ASN A 130 23.57 7.03 -2.38
C ASN A 130 24.92 6.35 -2.18
N ALA A 131 25.01 5.09 -2.60
CA ALA A 131 26.27 4.57 -3.03
C ALA A 131 26.63 5.22 -4.38
N ALA A 132 27.75 5.97 -4.42
CA ALA A 132 28.39 6.50 -5.61
C ALA A 132 27.48 7.17 -6.68
N GLY A 133 27.20 8.45 -6.53
CA GLY A 133 27.03 9.37 -7.68
C GLY A 133 25.63 9.62 -8.21
N GLY A 134 24.56 9.10 -7.67
CA GLY A 134 23.19 9.31 -8.15
C GLY A 134 22.33 10.22 -7.26
N SER A 135 21.37 10.92 -7.85
CA SER A 135 20.59 12.04 -7.29
C SER A 135 19.45 11.64 -6.34
N GLY A 136 19.67 10.76 -5.39
CA GLY A 136 18.61 10.25 -4.51
C GLY A 136 18.72 10.61 -3.02
N LYS A 137 19.28 11.75 -2.69
CA LYS A 137 19.57 12.17 -1.30
C LYS A 137 18.51 13.14 -0.80
N TRP A 138 17.40 12.66 -0.30
CA TRP A 138 16.36 13.60 0.05
C TRP A 138 16.68 14.42 1.32
N LEU A 139 16.77 13.81 2.47
CA LEU A 139 17.11 14.55 3.70
C LEU A 139 18.62 14.76 3.88
N SER A 140 19.46 13.78 3.56
CA SER A 140 20.90 13.91 3.74
C SER A 140 21.53 14.94 2.80
N GLN A 141 21.02 15.11 1.59
CA GLN A 141 21.55 16.08 0.63
C GLN A 141 21.07 17.51 0.92
N HIS A 142 19.82 17.67 1.36
CA HIS A 142 19.25 19.00 1.61
C HIS A 142 19.61 19.53 3.01
N PHE A 143 19.81 18.64 3.97
CA PHE A 143 20.13 19.04 5.34
C PHE A 143 21.58 18.76 5.76
N GLY A 144 22.43 18.23 4.86
CA GLY A 144 23.81 17.90 5.20
C GLY A 144 23.91 16.82 6.30
N ILE A 145 22.84 16.08 6.54
CA ILE A 145 22.78 15.06 7.58
C ILE A 145 23.49 13.81 7.04
N ASN A 146 24.79 13.81 7.11
CA ASN A 146 25.57 12.59 7.03
C ASN A 146 25.38 11.85 8.36
N LYS A 147 24.31 11.04 8.45
CA LYS A 147 24.26 10.01 9.46
C LYS A 147 25.31 8.99 9.05
N ALA A 148 26.57 9.29 9.38
CA ALA A 148 27.65 8.32 9.33
C ALA A 148 27.31 7.25 10.39
N PHE A 149 26.44 6.34 10.04
CA PHE A 149 26.30 5.05 10.70
C PHE A 149 27.48 4.21 10.25
N HIS A 150 28.68 4.56 10.75
CA HIS A 150 29.78 3.63 10.73
C HIS A 150 29.77 2.90 12.06
N GLY A 151 29.45 1.62 11.94
CA GLY A 151 29.73 0.71 13.03
C GLY A 151 31.19 0.82 13.44
N ALA A 152 31.39 0.76 14.76
CA ALA A 152 32.61 0.42 15.49
C ALA A 152 33.95 0.82 14.81
N GLY A 153 34.53 1.96 15.22
CA GLY A 153 35.93 2.20 14.89
C GLY A 153 36.48 3.62 15.07
N TYR A 154 35.71 4.60 15.50
CA TYR A 154 36.29 5.90 15.85
C TYR A 154 36.13 6.17 17.33
N ALA A 155 37.23 5.85 18.07
CA ALA A 155 37.47 6.34 19.39
C ALA A 155 37.73 7.86 19.32
N GLY A 156 36.73 8.66 19.59
CA GLY A 156 36.79 10.11 19.64
C GLY A 156 35.41 10.64 19.93
N GLY A 157 35.09 10.89 21.21
CA GLY A 157 33.81 11.44 21.63
C GLY A 157 33.51 12.78 20.96
N ALA A 158 32.82 12.72 19.84
CA ALA A 158 32.21 13.86 19.18
C ALA A 158 30.71 13.70 19.28
N ALA A 159 30.09 14.59 20.03
CA ALA A 159 28.66 14.82 20.06
C ALA A 159 28.07 14.65 18.65
N PHE A 160 26.88 14.06 18.57
CA PHE A 160 26.10 13.94 17.33
C PHE A 160 25.98 15.33 16.68
N GLY A 161 26.96 15.70 15.85
CA GLY A 161 26.97 16.95 15.11
C GLY A 161 26.06 16.81 13.91
N TYR A 162 24.91 17.48 13.92
CA TYR A 162 24.16 17.77 12.71
C TYR A 162 24.97 18.77 11.89
N TYR A 163 25.97 18.28 11.13
CA TYR A 163 26.80 19.11 10.28
C TYR A 163 25.95 19.66 9.13
N GLY A 164 25.65 20.95 9.16
CA GLY A 164 25.14 21.67 8.00
C GLY A 164 23.91 22.54 8.18
N LEU A 165 23.15 22.41 9.27
CA LEU A 165 22.00 23.27 9.55
C LEU A 165 22.14 23.95 10.91
N ASP A 166 22.87 25.04 10.89
CA ASP A 166 22.98 25.96 11.99
C ASP A 166 22.14 27.21 11.69
N ILE A 167 21.28 27.62 12.62
CA ILE A 167 20.50 28.87 12.53
C ILE A 167 20.92 29.88 13.60
N THR A 168 22.07 29.65 14.23
CA THR A 168 22.58 30.56 15.29
C THR A 168 23.13 31.86 14.74
N ASN A 169 23.38 31.96 13.44
CA ASN A 169 23.77 33.20 12.76
C ASN A 169 22.93 33.48 11.53
N THR A 170 22.92 34.73 11.09
CA THR A 170 22.06 35.20 9.99
C THR A 170 22.36 34.52 8.64
N THR A 171 23.65 34.27 8.33
CA THR A 171 24.06 33.66 7.04
C THR A 171 23.68 32.17 6.99
N SER A 172 23.96 31.45 8.07
CA SER A 172 23.58 30.02 8.17
C SER A 172 22.07 29.85 8.19
N ALA A 173 21.33 30.76 8.83
CA ALA A 173 19.85 30.74 8.84
C ALA A 173 19.26 30.95 7.44
N ALA A 174 19.85 31.83 6.62
CA ALA A 174 19.44 32.00 5.24
C ALA A 174 19.70 30.74 4.39
N SER A 175 20.83 30.09 4.59
CA SER A 175 21.15 28.81 3.92
C SER A 175 20.21 27.69 4.38
N ALA A 176 19.89 27.62 5.67
CA ALA A 176 18.93 26.67 6.24
C ALA A 176 17.53 26.87 5.64
N LEU A 177 17.08 28.12 5.48
CA LEU A 177 15.81 28.46 4.84
C LEU A 177 15.74 27.92 3.41
N SER A 178 16.77 28.15 2.59
CA SER A 178 16.85 27.62 1.23
C SER A 178 16.76 26.10 1.19
N ASN A 179 17.47 25.43 2.09
CA ASN A 179 17.45 23.96 2.20
C ASN A 179 16.08 23.44 2.61
N VAL A 180 15.42 24.09 3.59
CA VAL A 180 14.06 23.72 4.03
C VAL A 180 13.05 23.91 2.91
N GLN A 181 13.12 25.01 2.13
CA GLN A 181 12.25 25.24 0.98
C GLN A 181 12.41 24.17 -0.09
N THR A 182 13.65 23.77 -0.37
CA THR A 182 13.91 22.68 -1.31
C THR A 182 13.37 21.33 -0.79
N ALA A 183 13.49 21.10 0.51
CA ALA A 183 12.92 19.91 1.16
C ALA A 183 11.40 19.88 1.08
N ILE A 184 10.72 21.01 1.29
CA ILE A 184 9.26 21.14 1.14
C ILE A 184 8.85 20.82 -0.29
N GLN A 185 9.55 21.34 -1.30
CA GLN A 185 9.26 21.04 -2.71
C GLN A 185 9.42 19.55 -3.02
N SER A 186 10.48 18.95 -2.52
CA SER A 186 10.73 17.52 -2.74
C SER A 186 9.69 16.66 -2.01
N LEU A 187 9.27 17.05 -0.80
CA LEU A 187 8.18 16.40 -0.07
C LEU A 187 6.85 16.46 -0.85
N ALA A 188 6.55 17.60 -1.46
CA ALA A 188 5.38 17.74 -2.31
C ALA A 188 5.42 16.75 -3.50
N ASN A 189 6.58 16.56 -4.12
CA ASN A 189 6.77 15.57 -5.18
C ASN A 189 6.57 14.13 -4.68
N LEU A 190 7.08 13.79 -3.49
CA LEU A 190 6.84 12.48 -2.89
C LEU A 190 5.36 12.25 -2.61
N ARG A 191 4.65 13.24 -2.08
CA ARG A 191 3.21 13.15 -1.85
C ARG A 191 2.43 13.00 -3.15
N ALA A 192 2.83 13.67 -4.22
CA ALA A 192 2.24 13.50 -5.54
C ALA A 192 2.39 12.04 -6.05
N ASN A 193 3.56 11.43 -5.83
CA ASN A 193 3.80 10.03 -6.18
C ASN A 193 2.90 9.07 -5.36
N VAL A 194 2.79 9.28 -4.04
CA VAL A 194 1.87 8.50 -3.19
C VAL A 194 0.44 8.66 -3.65
N GLY A 195 0.01 9.89 -3.94
CA GLY A 195 -1.33 10.19 -4.44
C GLY A 195 -1.63 9.48 -5.77
N SER A 196 -0.66 9.45 -6.68
CA SER A 196 -0.77 8.71 -7.94
C SER A 196 -0.92 7.21 -7.71
N ASN A 197 -0.10 6.62 -6.82
CA ASN A 197 -0.20 5.22 -6.45
C ASN A 197 -1.58 4.90 -5.83
N LEU A 198 -2.08 5.75 -4.94
CA LEU A 198 -3.40 5.61 -4.34
C LEU A 198 -4.52 5.60 -5.39
N GLN A 199 -4.47 6.48 -6.39
CA GLN A 199 -5.46 6.50 -7.46
C GLN A 199 -5.42 5.22 -8.31
N ARG A 200 -4.21 4.76 -8.68
CA ARG A 200 -4.04 3.50 -9.42
C ARG A 200 -4.60 2.30 -8.64
N LEU A 201 -4.33 2.21 -7.34
CA LEU A 201 -4.84 1.14 -6.49
C LEU A 201 -6.37 1.18 -6.36
N LYS A 202 -6.97 2.37 -6.24
CA LYS A 202 -8.43 2.53 -6.22
C LYS A 202 -9.08 2.08 -7.53
N PHE A 203 -8.55 2.50 -8.68
CA PHE A 203 -9.05 2.04 -9.98
C PHE A 203 -8.94 0.52 -10.14
N SER A 204 -7.81 -0.07 -9.71
CA SER A 204 -7.66 -1.53 -9.73
C SER A 204 -8.66 -2.22 -8.82
N SER A 205 -8.92 -1.67 -7.63
CA SER A 205 -9.91 -2.20 -6.69
C SER A 205 -11.34 -2.15 -7.27
N GLU A 206 -11.71 -1.05 -7.89
CA GLU A 206 -13.00 -0.89 -8.58
C GLU A 206 -13.14 -1.89 -9.74
N GLN A 207 -12.09 -2.04 -10.55
CA GLN A 207 -12.07 -2.99 -11.67
C GLN A 207 -12.26 -4.44 -11.19
N VAL A 208 -11.56 -4.85 -10.14
CA VAL A 208 -11.70 -6.19 -9.56
C VAL A 208 -13.10 -6.38 -8.96
N SER A 209 -13.69 -5.35 -8.36
CA SER A 209 -15.06 -5.40 -7.83
C SER A 209 -16.08 -5.64 -8.94
N ILE A 210 -16.01 -4.87 -10.03
CA ILE A 210 -16.88 -5.03 -11.20
C ILE A 210 -16.71 -6.41 -11.83
N LEU A 211 -15.46 -6.88 -11.97
CA LEU A 211 -15.18 -8.21 -12.50
C LEU A 211 -15.80 -9.29 -11.62
N ASN A 212 -15.69 -9.16 -10.31
CA ASN A 212 -16.22 -10.12 -9.36
C ASN A 212 -17.76 -10.17 -9.38
N GLU A 213 -18.43 -9.04 -9.52
CA GLU A 213 -19.89 -8.95 -9.69
C GLU A 213 -20.35 -9.61 -10.98
N ASN A 214 -19.66 -9.34 -12.09
CA ASN A 214 -19.97 -9.96 -13.39
C ASN A 214 -19.75 -11.49 -13.36
N LEU A 215 -18.65 -11.96 -12.75
CA LEU A 215 -18.38 -13.38 -12.58
C LEU A 215 -19.41 -14.06 -11.68
N SER A 216 -19.82 -13.40 -10.60
CA SER A 216 -20.87 -13.90 -9.71
C SER A 216 -22.20 -14.04 -10.46
N THR A 217 -22.58 -13.02 -11.22
CA THR A 217 -23.80 -13.06 -12.06
C THR A 217 -23.74 -14.16 -13.10
N ALA A 218 -22.60 -14.31 -13.79
CA ALA A 218 -22.41 -15.38 -14.76
C ALA A 218 -22.44 -16.77 -14.12
N ASN A 219 -21.86 -16.91 -12.94
CA ASN A 219 -21.85 -18.14 -12.18
C ASN A 219 -23.26 -18.55 -11.73
N SER A 220 -24.06 -17.59 -11.23
CA SER A 220 -25.45 -17.81 -10.87
C SER A 220 -26.27 -18.26 -12.10
N ARG A 221 -26.14 -17.60 -13.24
CA ARG A 221 -26.86 -18.00 -14.47
C ARG A 221 -26.55 -19.41 -14.97
N ILE A 222 -25.40 -19.95 -14.61
CA ILE A 222 -24.98 -21.31 -14.99
C ILE A 222 -25.37 -22.34 -13.93
N LYS A 223 -25.30 -21.97 -12.66
CA LYS A 223 -25.51 -22.88 -11.53
C LYS A 223 -26.96 -22.92 -11.04
N ASP A 224 -27.62 -21.77 -11.06
CA ASP A 224 -28.94 -21.66 -10.49
C ASP A 224 -29.94 -22.17 -11.53
N VAL A 225 -30.52 -23.31 -11.23
CA VAL A 225 -31.61 -23.88 -11.97
C VAL A 225 -32.86 -23.05 -11.71
N ASP A 226 -33.68 -22.81 -12.76
CA ASP A 226 -35.01 -22.25 -12.55
C ASP A 226 -35.83 -23.22 -11.70
N VAL A 227 -35.95 -22.92 -10.41
CA VAL A 227 -36.62 -23.78 -9.42
C VAL A 227 -38.08 -24.04 -9.83
N ALA A 228 -38.72 -23.07 -10.52
CA ALA A 228 -40.10 -23.24 -11.00
C ALA A 228 -40.19 -24.28 -12.13
N GLU A 229 -39.25 -24.25 -13.06
CA GLU A 229 -39.19 -25.24 -14.17
C GLU A 229 -38.83 -26.63 -13.62
N GLU A 230 -37.81 -26.74 -12.78
CA GLU A 230 -37.36 -28.03 -12.22
C GLU A 230 -38.42 -28.66 -11.30
N THR A 231 -39.10 -27.88 -10.45
CA THR A 231 -40.20 -28.39 -9.62
C THR A 231 -41.39 -28.83 -10.44
N THR A 232 -41.68 -28.17 -11.58
CA THR A 232 -42.74 -28.55 -12.47
C THR A 232 -42.38 -29.85 -13.20
N GLU A 233 -41.15 -30.02 -13.67
CA GLU A 233 -40.69 -31.28 -14.24
C GLU A 233 -40.67 -32.41 -13.21
N PHE A 234 -40.21 -32.17 -12.03
CA PHE A 234 -40.24 -33.14 -10.92
C PHE A 234 -41.66 -33.58 -10.59
N ALA A 235 -42.62 -32.64 -10.50
CA ALA A 235 -44.03 -32.94 -10.27
C ALA A 235 -44.61 -33.79 -11.41
N ARG A 236 -44.29 -33.45 -12.68
CA ARG A 236 -44.73 -34.22 -13.87
C ARG A 236 -44.21 -35.65 -13.84
N TYR A 237 -42.93 -35.87 -13.54
CA TYR A 237 -42.36 -37.20 -13.39
C TYR A 237 -42.98 -38.01 -12.23
N ASN A 238 -43.25 -37.39 -11.11
CA ASN A 238 -43.95 -38.03 -10.02
C ASN A 238 -45.35 -38.47 -10.37
N ILE A 239 -46.11 -37.62 -11.08
CA ILE A 239 -47.46 -37.98 -11.56
C ILE A 239 -47.37 -39.14 -12.57
N LEU A 240 -46.40 -39.12 -13.48
CA LEU A 240 -46.20 -40.21 -14.44
C LEU A 240 -45.86 -41.54 -13.78
N VAL A 241 -44.99 -41.51 -12.75
CA VAL A 241 -44.67 -42.72 -11.96
C VAL A 241 -45.89 -43.23 -11.20
N GLN A 242 -46.62 -42.34 -10.52
CA GLN A 242 -47.85 -42.73 -9.79
C GLN A 242 -48.93 -43.25 -10.71
N SER A 243 -49.17 -42.62 -11.85
CA SER A 243 -50.16 -43.08 -12.81
C SER A 243 -49.74 -44.41 -13.48
N GLY A 244 -48.43 -44.54 -13.80
CA GLY A 244 -47.88 -45.79 -14.33
C GLY A 244 -48.01 -46.97 -13.36
N THR A 245 -47.70 -46.76 -12.08
CA THR A 245 -47.88 -47.80 -11.08
C THR A 245 -49.35 -48.17 -10.86
N ALA A 246 -50.26 -47.17 -10.87
CA ALA A 246 -51.70 -47.42 -10.76
C ALA A 246 -52.22 -48.20 -11.98
N MET A 247 -51.80 -47.84 -13.19
CA MET A 247 -52.17 -48.57 -14.45
C MET A 247 -51.60 -49.97 -14.47
N LEU A 248 -50.38 -50.20 -14.00
CA LEU A 248 -49.79 -51.53 -13.87
C LEU A 248 -50.56 -52.39 -12.86
N SER A 249 -50.93 -51.80 -11.75
CA SER A 249 -51.79 -52.48 -10.75
C SER A 249 -53.14 -52.87 -11.34
N GLN A 250 -53.76 -51.95 -12.09
CA GLN A 250 -55.04 -52.22 -12.77
C GLN A 250 -54.91 -53.30 -13.86
N ALA A 251 -53.82 -53.24 -14.66
CA ALA A 251 -53.53 -54.21 -15.69
C ALA A 251 -53.30 -55.63 -15.14
N ASN A 252 -52.69 -55.74 -13.94
CA ASN A 252 -52.50 -57.01 -13.24
C ASN A 252 -53.80 -57.58 -12.66
N LEU A 253 -54.81 -56.74 -12.40
CA LEU A 253 -56.12 -57.21 -11.92
C LEU A 253 -56.99 -57.82 -13.01
N LEU A 254 -56.82 -57.42 -14.27
CA LEU A 254 -57.62 -57.94 -15.43
C LEU A 254 -57.50 -59.45 -15.63
N PRO A 255 -56.31 -60.07 -15.62
CA PRO A 255 -56.16 -61.52 -15.70
C PRO A 255 -56.79 -62.26 -14.49
N SER A 256 -56.71 -61.65 -13.27
CA SER A 256 -57.32 -62.30 -12.13
C SER A 256 -58.87 -62.31 -12.17
N MET A 257 -59.46 -61.23 -12.66
CA MET A 257 -60.92 -61.20 -12.94
C MET A 257 -61.36 -62.18 -14.03
N ALA A 258 -60.53 -62.31 -15.08
CA ALA A 258 -60.78 -63.29 -16.12
C ALA A 258 -60.74 -64.76 -15.62
N LEU A 259 -59.80 -65.03 -14.71
CA LEU A 259 -59.72 -66.32 -14.01
C LEU A 259 -60.94 -66.60 -13.12
N GLN A 260 -61.47 -65.57 -12.44
CA GLN A 260 -62.66 -65.66 -11.60
C GLN A 260 -63.95 -65.89 -12.40
N LEU A 261 -63.98 -65.48 -13.67
CA LEU A 261 -65.14 -65.70 -14.54
C LEU A 261 -65.12 -67.08 -15.26
N LEU A 262 -63.99 -67.77 -15.27
CA LEU A 262 -63.79 -69.08 -15.90
C LEU A 262 -63.82 -70.25 -14.90
N GLY A 263 -63.86 -70.01 -13.62
CA GLY A 263 -63.98 -70.97 -12.53
C GLY A 263 -65.27 -70.85 -11.79
#